data_d3aa7eb2adbffe0b75880461fddefad5
#
_entry.id   d3aa7eb2adbffe0b75880461fddefad5
#
_cell.length_a   1.000
_cell.length_b   1.000
_cell.length_c   1.000
_cell.angle_alpha   90.00
_cell.angle_beta   90.00
_cell.angle_gamma   90.00
#
_symmetry.space_group_name_H-M   'P 1'
#
loop_
_entity.id
_entity.type
_entity.pdbx_description
1 polymer ?
#
loop_
_entity_poly.entity_id
_entity_poly.type
_entity_poly.pdbx_seq_one_letter_code
_entity_poly.pdbx_strand_id
1 'polypeptide(L)'
;GKHTYLHPSVISGALFDEPIQGHMGAPQSIYSDQFVWPTSSEMGFKLEVPPIHPVLMASTLTGMAQFHADMMRQFNQLQVMIALLRDGFDPQAQGGQVHLDGDGEPVLDYPLTDYIWQGVQKAYLAMAELQFAAGARAVMPVHQDATLYSSWQQAKAAIATLPLARYRAALASAHVMGGCNMAATADKGVVDSFGR
;
A
#
# COMPACT_ATOMS: atom_id res chain seq x y z
N GLY A 1 -14.32 17.74 7.44
CA GLY A 1 -12.92 18.05 7.72
C GLY A 1 -12.14 18.24 6.43
N LYS A 2 -11.25 19.23 6.40
CA LYS A 2 -10.32 19.48 5.29
C LYS A 2 -8.93 19.01 5.68
N HIS A 3 -8.06 18.78 4.69
CA HIS A 3 -6.69 18.29 4.92
C HIS A 3 -6.66 16.98 5.71
N THR A 4 -7.54 16.08 5.33
CA THR A 4 -7.49 14.69 5.80
C THR A 4 -6.50 13.95 4.91
N TYR A 5 -5.50 13.31 5.53
CA TYR A 5 -4.50 12.53 4.82
C TYR A 5 -4.65 11.06 5.14
N LEU A 6 -4.45 10.26 4.15
CA LEU A 6 -4.33 8.82 4.28
C LEU A 6 -2.86 8.41 4.24
N HIS A 7 -2.63 7.17 4.53
CA HIS A 7 -1.37 6.47 4.33
C HIS A 7 -1.58 5.42 3.23
N PRO A 8 -1.68 5.82 1.95
CA PRO A 8 -2.00 4.87 0.88
C PRO A 8 -0.99 3.74 0.88
N SER A 9 -1.49 2.52 0.91
CA SER A 9 -0.64 1.33 1.00
C SER A 9 -0.89 0.42 -0.17
N VAL A 10 0.18 -0.15 -0.71
CA VAL A 10 0.16 -1.15 -1.77
C VAL A 10 0.88 -2.41 -1.33
N ILE A 11 0.51 -3.53 -1.94
CA ILE A 11 0.93 -4.86 -1.50
C ILE A 11 1.60 -5.58 -2.67
N SER A 12 2.69 -6.30 -2.37
CA SER A 12 3.33 -7.26 -3.27
C SER A 12 3.45 -8.61 -2.58
N GLY A 13 3.01 -9.67 -3.27
CA GLY A 13 3.20 -11.06 -2.85
C GLY A 13 4.42 -11.68 -3.52
N ALA A 14 5.08 -12.59 -2.83
CA ALA A 14 6.19 -13.38 -3.37
C ALA A 14 6.05 -14.85 -3.00
N LEU A 15 6.45 -15.72 -3.92
CA LEU A 15 6.56 -17.16 -3.72
C LEU A 15 8.02 -17.57 -3.57
N PHE A 16 8.28 -18.39 -2.58
CA PHE A 16 9.61 -19.00 -2.32
C PHE A 16 9.54 -20.51 -2.51
N ASP A 17 10.68 -21.15 -2.69
CA ASP A 17 10.73 -22.61 -2.74
C ASP A 17 10.61 -23.20 -1.33
N GLU A 18 11.22 -22.55 -0.34
CA GLU A 18 11.17 -22.95 1.06
C GLU A 18 9.94 -22.36 1.78
N PRO A 19 9.42 -23.02 2.82
CA PRO A 19 8.35 -22.49 3.65
C PRO A 19 8.76 -21.19 4.36
N ILE A 20 8.04 -20.12 4.12
CA ILE A 20 8.22 -18.81 4.80
C ILE A 20 7.38 -18.74 6.08
N GLN A 21 6.23 -19.44 6.12
CA GLN A 21 5.30 -19.41 7.24
C GLN A 21 4.90 -17.98 7.64
N GLY A 22 4.58 -17.14 6.67
CA GLY A 22 4.32 -15.70 6.84
C GLY A 22 3.16 -15.36 7.79
N HIS A 23 2.41 -16.35 8.26
CA HIS A 23 1.36 -16.22 9.29
C HIS A 23 1.88 -16.35 10.72
N MET A 24 3.17 -16.70 10.90
CA MET A 24 3.81 -16.89 12.19
C MET A 24 4.65 -15.69 12.59
N GLY A 25 4.85 -15.53 13.88
CA GLY A 25 5.72 -14.50 14.44
C GLY A 25 5.01 -13.18 14.77
N ALA A 26 5.78 -12.21 15.25
CA ALA A 26 5.29 -10.90 15.61
C ALA A 26 4.99 -10.06 14.35
N PRO A 27 3.82 -9.38 14.27
CA PRO A 27 3.46 -8.59 13.12
C PRO A 27 4.41 -7.40 12.94
N GLN A 28 4.80 -7.13 11.68
CA GLN A 28 5.51 -5.93 11.25
C GLN A 28 6.81 -5.61 12.04
N SER A 29 7.44 -6.66 12.59
CA SER A 29 8.70 -6.53 13.34
C SER A 29 9.91 -6.29 12.43
N ILE A 30 9.76 -6.51 11.13
CA ILE A 30 10.78 -6.24 10.10
C ILE A 30 10.24 -5.18 9.15
N TYR A 31 11.02 -4.10 8.99
CA TYR A 31 10.68 -2.99 8.12
C TYR A 31 11.93 -2.34 7.53
N SER A 32 11.74 -1.49 6.53
CA SER A 32 12.79 -0.64 5.97
C SER A 32 12.32 0.80 5.85
N ASP A 33 13.11 1.73 6.36
CA ASP A 33 12.91 3.18 6.26
C ASP A 33 13.77 3.81 5.13
N GLN A 34 14.44 2.99 4.32
CA GLN A 34 15.37 3.47 3.28
C GLN A 34 14.71 4.42 2.28
N PHE A 35 13.41 4.25 2.02
CA PHE A 35 12.66 5.03 1.03
C PHE A 35 11.79 6.12 1.66
N VAL A 36 11.83 6.28 2.98
CA VAL A 36 10.95 7.22 3.71
C VAL A 36 11.28 8.67 3.40
N TRP A 37 12.56 8.99 3.22
CA TRP A 37 13.06 10.35 3.01
C TRP A 37 13.83 10.44 1.68
N PRO A 38 13.12 10.50 0.53
CA PRO A 38 13.79 10.67 -0.74
C PRO A 38 14.49 12.04 -0.81
N THR A 39 15.59 12.10 -1.55
CA THR A 39 16.36 13.36 -1.77
C THR A 39 15.72 14.29 -2.80
N SER A 40 14.68 13.85 -3.48
CA SER A 40 13.93 14.58 -4.51
C SER A 40 12.49 14.84 -4.05
N SER A 41 11.72 15.60 -4.83
CA SER A 41 10.28 15.81 -4.63
C SER A 41 9.42 14.56 -4.90
N GLU A 42 9.98 13.38 -4.79
CA GLU A 42 9.31 12.12 -4.99
C GLU A 42 8.59 11.66 -3.72
N MET A 43 7.51 10.88 -3.90
CA MET A 43 6.81 10.32 -2.75
C MET A 43 7.69 9.29 -2.03
N GLY A 44 7.92 9.51 -0.73
CA GLY A 44 8.56 8.54 0.14
C GLY A 44 7.58 7.45 0.56
N PHE A 45 8.12 6.30 0.94
CA PHE A 45 7.33 5.19 1.48
C PHE A 45 8.16 4.34 2.44
N LYS A 46 7.47 3.73 3.38
CA LYS A 46 8.03 2.73 4.30
C LYS A 46 7.67 1.34 3.81
N LEU A 47 8.58 0.38 3.91
CA LEU A 47 8.31 -1.02 3.63
C LEU A 47 8.17 -1.80 4.94
N GLU A 48 7.14 -2.65 5.01
CA GLU A 48 6.86 -3.51 6.16
C GLU A 48 6.48 -4.91 5.70
N VAL A 49 6.71 -5.89 6.58
CA VAL A 49 6.33 -7.29 6.34
C VAL A 49 5.21 -7.64 7.31
N PRO A 50 3.94 -7.56 6.89
CA PRO A 50 2.81 -7.93 7.73
C PRO A 50 2.68 -9.46 7.81
N PRO A 51 2.05 -10.00 8.87
CA PRO A 51 1.67 -11.40 8.90
C PRO A 51 0.57 -11.66 7.86
N ILE A 52 0.60 -12.85 7.26
CA ILE A 52 -0.42 -13.26 6.30
C ILE A 52 -1.51 -14.04 7.01
N HIS A 53 -2.73 -13.50 7.07
CA HIS A 53 -3.88 -14.26 7.51
C HIS A 53 -4.53 -14.98 6.30
N PRO A 54 -4.83 -16.30 6.38
CA PRO A 54 -5.29 -17.06 5.21
C PRO A 54 -6.59 -16.52 4.62
N VAL A 55 -7.55 -16.07 5.44
CA VAL A 55 -8.82 -15.51 4.95
C VAL A 55 -8.56 -14.16 4.26
N LEU A 56 -7.72 -13.30 4.84
CA LEU A 56 -7.36 -12.02 4.22
C LEU A 56 -6.63 -12.25 2.89
N MET A 57 -5.69 -13.21 2.85
CA MET A 57 -5.00 -13.56 1.61
C MET A 57 -5.99 -14.04 0.55
N ALA A 58 -6.90 -14.94 0.89
CA ALA A 58 -7.91 -15.44 -0.03
C ALA A 58 -8.83 -14.33 -0.57
N SER A 59 -9.13 -13.31 0.22
CA SER A 59 -10.01 -12.20 -0.18
C SER A 59 -9.29 -11.11 -0.98
N THR A 60 -7.97 -10.97 -0.85
CA THR A 60 -7.18 -9.92 -1.51
C THR A 60 -6.42 -10.41 -2.74
N LEU A 61 -6.23 -11.72 -2.87
CA LEU A 61 -5.55 -12.31 -4.03
C LEU A 61 -6.33 -12.03 -5.31
N THR A 62 -5.67 -11.38 -6.26
CA THR A 62 -6.21 -11.19 -7.60
C THR A 62 -6.17 -12.50 -8.40
N GLY A 63 -7.17 -12.71 -9.26
CA GLY A 63 -7.33 -13.95 -10.00
C GLY A 63 -8.35 -14.89 -9.38
N MET A 64 -8.83 -15.84 -10.17
CA MET A 64 -9.94 -16.74 -9.80
C MET A 64 -9.66 -18.19 -10.17
N ALA A 65 -10.56 -19.07 -9.76
CA ALA A 65 -10.58 -20.48 -10.10
C ALA A 65 -9.24 -21.20 -9.77
N GLN A 66 -8.66 -21.88 -10.76
CA GLN A 66 -7.47 -22.70 -10.54
C GLN A 66 -6.28 -21.90 -10.05
N PHE A 67 -6.05 -20.70 -10.59
CA PHE A 67 -4.95 -19.84 -10.14
C PHE A 67 -5.05 -19.51 -8.65
N HIS A 68 -6.24 -19.10 -8.20
CA HIS A 68 -6.50 -18.80 -6.79
C HIS A 68 -6.27 -20.02 -5.90
N ALA A 69 -6.79 -21.17 -6.31
CA ALA A 69 -6.63 -22.43 -5.57
C ALA A 69 -5.14 -22.83 -5.47
N ASP A 70 -4.38 -22.68 -6.55
CA ASP A 70 -2.95 -23.01 -6.58
C ASP A 70 -2.12 -22.08 -5.69
N MET A 71 -2.44 -20.81 -5.67
CA MET A 71 -1.79 -19.85 -4.76
C MET A 71 -2.10 -20.17 -3.30
N MET A 72 -3.34 -20.50 -2.97
CA MET A 72 -3.73 -20.85 -1.60
C MET A 72 -3.11 -22.18 -1.13
N ARG A 73 -2.89 -23.15 -2.03
CA ARG A 73 -2.15 -24.39 -1.68
C ARG A 73 -0.69 -24.13 -1.32
N GLN A 74 -0.12 -23.05 -1.85
CA GLN A 74 1.24 -22.61 -1.59
C GLN A 74 1.34 -21.55 -0.47
N PHE A 75 0.32 -21.44 0.35
CA PHE A 75 0.22 -20.43 1.41
C PHE A 75 1.45 -20.38 2.33
N ASN A 76 2.02 -21.54 2.66
CA ASN A 76 3.21 -21.60 3.52
C ASN A 76 4.48 -21.04 2.85
N GLN A 77 4.55 -21.01 1.53
CA GLN A 77 5.64 -20.43 0.74
C GLN A 77 5.43 -18.96 0.38
N LEU A 78 4.27 -18.39 0.75
CA LEU A 78 3.95 -17.00 0.47
C LEU A 78 4.57 -16.06 1.50
N GLN A 79 5.14 -14.97 0.98
CA GLN A 79 5.52 -13.78 1.73
C GLN A 79 4.77 -12.58 1.16
N VAL A 80 4.37 -11.67 2.00
CA VAL A 80 3.74 -10.42 1.60
C VAL A 80 4.55 -9.24 2.15
N MET A 81 4.74 -8.23 1.31
CA MET A 81 5.32 -6.95 1.69
C MET A 81 4.31 -5.85 1.39
N ILE A 82 4.23 -4.87 2.28
CA ILE A 82 3.45 -3.65 2.08
C ILE A 82 4.36 -2.45 1.99
N ALA A 83 3.98 -1.50 1.17
CA ALA A 83 4.57 -0.17 1.14
C ALA A 83 3.53 0.85 1.59
N LEU A 84 3.89 1.65 2.58
CA LEU A 84 3.05 2.72 3.13
C LEU A 84 3.57 4.05 2.58
N LEU A 85 2.82 4.64 1.66
CA LEU A 85 3.19 5.88 0.98
C LEU A 85 2.95 7.09 1.89
N ARG A 86 3.91 7.99 1.95
CA ARG A 86 3.86 9.18 2.81
C ARG A 86 3.15 10.34 2.11
N ASP A 87 1.83 10.28 1.98
CA ASP A 87 1.09 11.44 1.52
C ASP A 87 1.03 12.54 2.60
N GLY A 88 0.95 13.80 2.17
CA GLY A 88 0.88 14.97 3.07
C GLY A 88 2.22 15.63 3.40
N PHE A 89 3.33 15.15 2.90
CA PHE A 89 4.68 15.68 3.17
C PHE A 89 5.28 16.48 2.00
N ASP A 90 4.56 16.60 0.92
CA ASP A 90 4.95 17.38 -0.26
C ASP A 90 3.90 18.46 -0.56
N PRO A 91 4.28 19.65 -1.06
CA PRO A 91 3.33 20.68 -1.48
C PRO A 91 2.30 20.23 -2.52
N GLN A 92 2.58 19.18 -3.29
CA GLN A 92 1.65 18.59 -4.25
C GLN A 92 0.59 17.69 -3.59
N ALA A 93 0.80 17.29 -2.34
CA ALA A 93 -0.15 16.49 -1.59
C ALA A 93 -1.33 17.36 -1.13
N GLN A 94 -2.47 17.19 -1.76
CA GLN A 94 -3.66 18.00 -1.48
C GLN A 94 -4.44 17.50 -0.27
N GLY A 95 -4.32 16.22 0.08
CA GLY A 95 -5.16 15.56 1.06
C GLY A 95 -6.62 15.47 0.58
N GLY A 96 -7.45 14.90 1.43
CA GLY A 96 -8.88 14.75 1.19
C GLY A 96 -9.75 15.66 2.03
N GLN A 97 -11.04 15.56 1.79
CA GLN A 97 -12.07 16.27 2.56
C GLN A 97 -13.17 15.29 2.99
N VAL A 98 -13.52 15.34 4.26
CA VAL A 98 -14.70 14.63 4.78
C VAL A 98 -15.90 15.57 4.73
N HIS A 99 -16.97 15.11 4.12
CA HIS A 99 -18.30 15.77 4.11
C HIS A 99 -19.39 14.75 4.45
N LEU A 100 -20.59 15.22 4.68
CA LEU A 100 -21.75 14.35 4.84
C LEU A 100 -22.47 14.24 3.50
N ASP A 101 -22.96 13.06 3.17
CA ASP A 101 -23.85 12.85 2.02
C ASP A 101 -25.30 13.26 2.32
N GLY A 102 -26.21 12.95 1.40
CA GLY A 102 -27.64 13.30 1.52
C GLY A 102 -28.36 12.59 2.68
N ASP A 103 -27.83 11.48 3.16
CA ASP A 103 -28.37 10.69 4.26
C ASP A 103 -27.68 11.00 5.60
N GLY A 104 -26.70 11.90 5.59
CA GLY A 104 -25.94 12.34 6.75
C GLY A 104 -24.74 11.42 7.09
N GLU A 105 -24.39 10.50 6.19
CA GLU A 105 -23.24 9.61 6.39
C GLU A 105 -21.92 10.27 5.97
N PRO A 106 -20.80 9.99 6.66
CA PRO A 106 -19.52 10.60 6.35
C PRO A 106 -18.92 10.00 5.06
N VAL A 107 -18.60 10.85 4.13
CA VAL A 107 -17.90 10.50 2.87
C VAL A 107 -16.54 11.17 2.85
N LEU A 108 -15.50 10.40 2.61
CA LEU A 108 -14.16 10.90 2.37
C LEU A 108 -13.92 11.04 0.85
N ASP A 109 -13.86 12.26 0.39
CA ASP A 109 -13.37 12.59 -0.95
C ASP A 109 -11.86 12.74 -0.91
N TYR A 110 -11.15 11.77 -1.52
CA TYR A 110 -9.68 11.71 -1.50
C TYR A 110 -9.13 11.62 -2.92
N PRO A 111 -8.46 12.66 -3.42
CA PRO A 111 -7.91 12.65 -4.76
C PRO A 111 -6.68 11.74 -4.85
N LEU A 112 -6.73 10.72 -5.70
CA LEU A 112 -5.58 9.93 -6.07
C LEU A 112 -4.84 10.63 -7.22
N THR A 113 -3.84 11.43 -6.86
CA THR A 113 -3.07 12.27 -7.78
C THR A 113 -1.98 11.47 -8.50
N ASP A 114 -1.42 12.04 -9.57
CA ASP A 114 -0.27 11.45 -10.27
C ASP A 114 0.93 11.28 -9.34
N TYR A 115 1.07 12.15 -8.35
CA TYR A 115 2.10 12.04 -7.30
C TYR A 115 1.97 10.74 -6.51
N ILE A 116 0.75 10.37 -6.10
CA ILE A 116 0.46 9.10 -5.43
C ILE A 116 0.75 7.92 -6.36
N TRP A 117 0.29 7.98 -7.62
CA TRP A 117 0.50 6.89 -8.57
C TRP A 117 1.98 6.65 -8.91
N GLN A 118 2.79 7.69 -9.01
CA GLN A 118 4.23 7.56 -9.15
C GLN A 118 4.87 6.88 -7.93
N GLY A 119 4.40 7.23 -6.72
CA GLY A 119 4.80 6.55 -5.49
C GLY A 119 4.45 5.06 -5.49
N VAL A 120 3.24 4.71 -5.95
CA VAL A 120 2.79 3.32 -6.10
C VAL A 120 3.72 2.54 -7.03
N GLN A 121 4.05 3.09 -8.19
CA GLN A 121 4.95 2.42 -9.15
C GLN A 121 6.32 2.14 -8.54
N LYS A 122 6.91 3.14 -7.89
CA LYS A 122 8.21 3.01 -7.23
C LYS A 122 8.17 1.98 -6.10
N ALA A 123 7.11 1.98 -5.32
CA ALA A 123 6.92 1.02 -4.25
C ALA A 123 6.82 -0.43 -4.78
N TYR A 124 6.06 -0.65 -5.85
CA TYR A 124 5.99 -1.97 -6.49
C TYR A 124 7.36 -2.44 -7.00
N LEU A 125 8.11 -1.55 -7.64
CA LEU A 125 9.46 -1.87 -8.11
C LEU A 125 10.39 -2.21 -6.94
N ALA A 126 10.42 -1.40 -5.89
CA ALA A 126 11.27 -1.64 -4.73
C ALA A 126 10.93 -2.96 -4.03
N MET A 127 9.63 -3.25 -3.82
CA MET A 127 9.19 -4.50 -3.22
C MET A 127 9.59 -5.71 -4.07
N ALA A 128 9.36 -5.66 -5.38
CA ALA A 128 9.71 -6.74 -6.28
C ALA A 128 11.23 -7.00 -6.32
N GLU A 129 12.04 -5.95 -6.35
CA GLU A 129 13.50 -6.06 -6.31
C GLU A 129 13.99 -6.73 -5.04
N LEU A 130 13.48 -6.27 -3.87
CA LEU A 130 13.82 -6.85 -2.58
C LEU A 130 13.38 -8.32 -2.47
N GLN A 131 12.18 -8.65 -2.93
CA GLN A 131 11.66 -10.02 -2.89
C GLN A 131 12.50 -10.97 -3.75
N PHE A 132 12.89 -10.55 -4.96
CA PHE A 132 13.81 -11.35 -5.78
C PHE A 132 15.22 -11.44 -5.18
N ALA A 133 15.74 -10.35 -4.63
CA ALA A 133 17.04 -10.35 -3.95
C ALA A 133 17.04 -11.27 -2.72
N ALA A 134 15.89 -11.44 -2.07
CA ALA A 134 15.71 -12.38 -0.97
C ALA A 134 15.52 -13.85 -1.42
N GLY A 135 15.50 -14.13 -2.73
CA GLY A 135 15.40 -15.49 -3.26
C GLY A 135 13.99 -15.93 -3.66
N ALA A 136 13.06 -14.99 -3.82
CA ALA A 136 11.74 -15.33 -4.35
C ALA A 136 11.85 -15.90 -5.76
N ARG A 137 11.14 -17.03 -6.02
CA ARG A 137 11.05 -17.62 -7.36
C ARG A 137 10.01 -16.93 -8.27
N ALA A 138 9.05 -16.23 -7.65
CA ALA A 138 8.07 -15.43 -8.36
C ALA A 138 7.53 -14.31 -7.48
N VAL A 139 7.18 -13.18 -8.11
CA VAL A 139 6.61 -12.00 -7.45
C VAL A 139 5.37 -11.53 -8.21
N MET A 140 4.38 -11.05 -7.48
CA MET A 140 3.15 -10.50 -8.03
C MET A 140 2.68 -9.30 -7.20
N PRO A 141 2.72 -8.07 -7.73
CA PRO A 141 2.00 -6.94 -7.15
C PRO A 141 0.50 -7.23 -7.06
N VAL A 142 -0.17 -6.77 -6.03
CA VAL A 142 -1.63 -6.88 -5.93
C VAL A 142 -2.26 -5.83 -6.84
N HIS A 143 -2.45 -6.23 -8.09
CA HIS A 143 -2.95 -5.42 -9.19
C HIS A 143 -3.75 -6.29 -10.15
N GLN A 144 -4.84 -5.77 -10.71
CA GLN A 144 -5.77 -6.54 -11.54
C GLN A 144 -5.13 -7.13 -12.81
N ASP A 145 -4.18 -6.41 -13.38
CA ASP A 145 -3.50 -6.81 -14.63
C ASP A 145 -2.12 -7.44 -14.37
N ALA A 146 -1.71 -7.61 -13.11
CA ALA A 146 -0.46 -8.28 -12.77
C ALA A 146 -0.60 -9.79 -12.86
N THR A 147 0.50 -10.45 -13.15
CA THR A 147 0.65 -11.91 -13.13
C THR A 147 1.84 -12.29 -12.25
N LEU A 148 2.10 -13.57 -12.09
CA LEU A 148 3.33 -14.04 -11.46
C LEU A 148 4.52 -13.80 -12.41
N TYR A 149 5.44 -12.96 -11.98
CA TYR A 149 6.70 -12.70 -12.67
C TYR A 149 7.80 -13.60 -12.10
N SER A 150 8.51 -14.30 -12.95
CA SER A 150 9.53 -15.30 -12.55
C SER A 150 10.96 -14.75 -12.51
N SER A 151 11.15 -13.46 -12.80
CA SER A 151 12.44 -12.78 -12.70
C SER A 151 12.29 -11.30 -12.43
N TRP A 152 13.32 -10.68 -11.83
CA TRP A 152 13.35 -9.23 -11.62
C TRP A 152 13.21 -8.45 -12.94
N GLN A 153 13.87 -8.89 -14.01
CA GLN A 153 13.81 -8.23 -15.31
C GLN A 153 12.37 -8.23 -15.87
N GLN A 154 11.69 -9.36 -15.76
CA GLN A 154 10.30 -9.48 -16.18
C GLN A 154 9.39 -8.59 -15.32
N ALA A 155 9.54 -8.64 -14.00
CA ALA A 155 8.76 -7.82 -13.07
C ALA A 155 8.96 -6.32 -13.34
N LYS A 156 10.22 -5.89 -13.47
CA LYS A 156 10.56 -4.49 -13.75
C LYS A 156 9.92 -3.97 -15.04
N ALA A 157 10.02 -4.74 -16.12
CA ALA A 157 9.43 -4.36 -17.40
C ALA A 157 7.89 -4.29 -17.33
N ALA A 158 7.27 -5.26 -16.70
CA ALA A 158 5.81 -5.31 -16.54
C ALA A 158 5.28 -4.20 -15.64
N ILE A 159 5.85 -4.02 -14.44
CA ILE A 159 5.42 -2.98 -13.48
C ILE A 159 5.53 -1.58 -14.09
N ALA A 160 6.54 -1.33 -14.92
CA ALA A 160 6.70 -0.04 -15.60
C ALA A 160 5.52 0.33 -16.52
N THR A 161 4.74 -0.67 -16.95
CA THR A 161 3.62 -0.50 -17.90
C THR A 161 2.25 -0.81 -17.30
N LEU A 162 2.18 -1.21 -16.03
CA LEU A 162 0.89 -1.44 -15.36
C LEU A 162 0.05 -0.16 -15.32
N PRO A 163 -1.25 -0.23 -15.66
CA PRO A 163 -2.13 0.93 -15.60
C PRO A 163 -2.43 1.29 -14.14
N LEU A 164 -1.77 2.33 -13.63
CA LEU A 164 -1.96 2.80 -12.26
C LEU A 164 -3.20 3.68 -12.18
N ALA A 165 -4.30 3.07 -11.80
CA ALA A 165 -5.62 3.71 -11.73
C ALA A 165 -6.49 3.04 -10.66
N ARG A 166 -7.58 3.73 -10.30
CA ARG A 166 -8.63 3.17 -9.44
C ARG A 166 -9.14 1.84 -10.02
N TYR A 167 -9.39 0.88 -9.14
CA TYR A 167 -9.85 -0.48 -9.47
C TYR A 167 -8.84 -1.31 -10.27
N ARG A 168 -7.62 -0.81 -10.51
CA ARG A 168 -6.51 -1.57 -11.09
C ARG A 168 -5.48 -1.94 -10.04
N ALA A 169 -4.84 -0.96 -9.42
CA ALA A 169 -4.00 -1.18 -8.25
C ALA A 169 -4.88 -1.25 -6.99
N ALA A 170 -4.68 -2.26 -6.17
CA ALA A 170 -5.33 -2.35 -4.86
C ALA A 170 -4.64 -1.38 -3.91
N LEU A 171 -5.39 -0.37 -3.48
CA LEU A 171 -4.96 0.59 -2.46
C LEU A 171 -5.75 0.34 -1.17
N ALA A 172 -5.05 0.35 -0.05
CA ALA A 172 -5.63 0.32 1.27
C ALA A 172 -5.07 1.47 2.12
N SER A 173 -5.69 1.77 3.25
CA SER A 173 -5.13 2.65 4.26
C SER A 173 -5.67 2.26 5.62
N ALA A 174 -4.79 2.25 6.63
CA ALA A 174 -5.15 2.02 8.02
C ALA A 174 -4.89 3.25 8.90
N HIS A 175 -4.11 4.20 8.42
CA HIS A 175 -3.68 5.37 9.18
C HIS A 175 -4.30 6.62 8.56
N VAL A 176 -5.30 7.18 9.22
CA VAL A 176 -5.93 8.44 8.86
C VAL A 176 -5.31 9.56 9.71
N MET A 177 -4.89 10.64 9.06
CA MET A 177 -4.24 11.78 9.69
C MET A 177 -4.93 13.09 9.26
N GLY A 178 -4.84 14.11 10.12
CA GLY A 178 -5.43 15.42 9.82
C GLY A 178 -6.97 15.42 9.92
N GLY A 179 -7.61 16.37 9.25
CA GLY A 179 -9.06 16.52 9.23
C GLY A 179 -9.68 17.14 10.49
N CYS A 180 -9.16 16.80 11.66
CA CYS A 180 -9.61 17.30 12.97
C CYS A 180 -8.43 17.80 13.80
N ASN A 181 -7.55 18.61 13.19
CA ASN A 181 -6.36 19.12 13.85
C ASN A 181 -6.69 20.09 14.99
N MET A 182 -5.85 20.06 16.00
CA MET A 182 -5.87 20.97 17.14
C MET A 182 -5.33 22.35 16.74
N ALA A 183 -5.98 23.43 17.18
CA ALA A 183 -5.48 24.78 16.98
C ALA A 183 -5.93 25.73 18.08
N ALA A 184 -5.28 26.90 18.12
CA ALA A 184 -5.62 27.96 19.10
C ALA A 184 -6.96 28.68 18.77
N THR A 185 -7.42 28.62 17.53
CA THR A 185 -8.63 29.31 17.06
C THR A 185 -9.44 28.40 16.14
N ALA A 186 -10.76 28.56 16.12
CA ALA A 186 -11.69 27.71 15.38
C ALA A 186 -11.58 27.83 13.85
N ASP A 187 -10.92 28.86 13.34
CA ASP A 187 -10.63 29.03 11.91
C ASP A 187 -9.42 28.21 11.44
N LYS A 188 -8.58 27.74 12.39
CA LYS A 188 -7.37 26.98 12.11
C LYS A 188 -7.42 25.51 12.53
N GLY A 189 -8.39 25.11 13.32
CA GLY A 189 -8.56 23.74 13.77
C GLY A 189 -9.97 23.45 14.26
N VAL A 190 -10.22 22.19 14.56
CA VAL A 190 -11.54 21.69 14.97
C VAL A 190 -11.65 21.55 16.48
N VAL A 191 -10.52 21.35 17.16
CA VAL A 191 -10.45 21.21 18.61
C VAL A 191 -9.36 22.12 19.20
N ASP A 192 -9.53 22.51 20.46
CA ASP A 192 -8.53 23.26 21.22
C ASP A 192 -7.43 22.35 21.81
N SER A 193 -6.52 22.91 22.60
CA SER A 193 -5.44 22.18 23.27
C SER A 193 -5.91 21.15 24.30
N PHE A 194 -7.17 21.12 24.63
CA PHE A 194 -7.81 20.15 25.54
C PHE A 194 -8.64 19.11 24.79
N GLY A 195 -8.65 19.16 23.45
CA GLY A 195 -9.45 18.27 22.62
C GLY A 195 -10.96 18.59 22.58
N ARG A 196 -11.36 19.83 22.94
CA ARG A 196 -12.76 20.27 22.99
C ARG A 196 -13.12 21.08 21.77
#